data_ad43f713cd01e3ede1919669ee1e9b4e
#
_entry.id   ad43f713cd01e3ede1919669ee1e9b4e
#
_cell.length_a   1.000
_cell.length_b   1.000
_cell.length_c   1.000
_cell.angle_alpha   90.00
_cell.angle_beta   90.00
_cell.angle_gamma   90.00
#
_symmetry.space_group_name_H-M   'P 1'
#
loop_
_entity.id
_entity.type
_entity.pdbx_description
1 polymer ?
#
loop_
_entity_poly.entity_id
_entity_poly.type
_entity_poly.pdbx_seq_one_letter_code
_entity_poly.pdbx_strand_id
1 'polypeptide(L)'
;MSEEALEELDMRDAYEKIEAGLQKFFRQFSYPGGIPSHFAPETPGSIHEGGELGYTLSHAYGAVMDNPSLLAVAVVGDGESETGPLATSWQSNKLVNPATDGIVLPILHLNGYKIANPTILARVSDEELTKFFEGMGYKPHFFVAGFDDESHASIHARFAALFEQVFDEVCDIKATAQAQAASGETVVRPAYPMIVFRTPKGLSLIHI
;
A
#
# COMPACT_ATOMS: atom_id res chain seq x y z
N MET A 1 -35.65 26.88 -8.29
CA MET A 1 -34.79 26.20 -7.35
C MET A 1 -33.42 26.81 -7.54
N SER A 2 -32.74 27.29 -6.48
CA SER A 2 -31.40 27.88 -6.60
C SER A 2 -30.37 26.80 -6.86
N GLU A 3 -29.21 27.15 -7.43
CA GLU A 3 -28.08 26.22 -7.61
C GLU A 3 -27.64 25.60 -6.26
N GLU A 4 -27.66 26.41 -5.19
CA GLU A 4 -27.38 25.91 -3.81
C GLU A 4 -28.37 24.82 -3.37
N ALA A 5 -29.67 24.95 -3.71
CA ALA A 5 -30.67 23.95 -3.35
C ALA A 5 -30.53 22.65 -4.17
N LEU A 6 -29.98 22.73 -5.37
CA LEU A 6 -29.65 21.54 -6.19
C LEU A 6 -28.38 20.83 -5.68
N GLU A 7 -27.35 21.59 -5.29
CA GLU A 7 -26.13 21.03 -4.67
C GLU A 7 -26.46 20.38 -3.33
N GLU A 8 -27.33 20.99 -2.50
CA GLU A 8 -27.76 20.44 -1.22
C GLU A 8 -28.60 19.16 -1.39
N LEU A 9 -29.40 19.08 -2.45
CA LEU A 9 -30.19 17.90 -2.79
C LEU A 9 -29.32 16.74 -3.29
N ASP A 10 -28.30 17.04 -4.11
CA ASP A 10 -27.34 16.05 -4.64
C ASP A 10 -26.45 15.50 -3.53
N MET A 11 -26.00 16.35 -2.62
CA MET A 11 -25.29 15.95 -1.42
C MET A 11 -26.12 15.04 -0.51
N ARG A 12 -27.40 15.36 -0.33
CA ARG A 12 -28.32 14.56 0.49
C ARG A 12 -28.54 13.16 -0.08
N ASP A 13 -28.77 13.07 -1.39
CA ASP A 13 -28.90 11.80 -2.10
C ASP A 13 -27.60 10.96 -2.01
N ALA A 14 -26.44 11.62 -2.07
CA ALA A 14 -25.14 10.97 -1.88
C ALA A 14 -24.99 10.41 -0.47
N TYR A 15 -25.36 11.17 0.57
CA TYR A 15 -25.33 10.71 1.96
C TYR A 15 -26.27 9.53 2.20
N GLU A 16 -27.50 9.56 1.69
CA GLU A 16 -28.45 8.45 1.82
C GLU A 16 -27.94 7.16 1.16
N LYS A 17 -27.31 7.26 -0.01
CA LYS A 17 -26.67 6.12 -0.69
C LYS A 17 -25.48 5.57 0.08
N ILE A 18 -24.64 6.44 0.66
CA ILE A 18 -23.50 6.05 1.50
C ILE A 18 -24.00 5.36 2.77
N GLU A 19 -25.01 5.93 3.44
CA GLU A 19 -25.57 5.33 4.66
C GLU A 19 -26.19 3.96 4.39
N ALA A 20 -26.98 3.82 3.31
CA ALA A 20 -27.54 2.54 2.90
C ALA A 20 -26.45 1.52 2.55
N GLY A 21 -25.36 1.95 1.91
CA GLY A 21 -24.19 1.15 1.62
C GLY A 21 -23.48 0.64 2.89
N LEU A 22 -23.26 1.54 3.86
CA LEU A 22 -22.68 1.19 5.16
C LEU A 22 -23.55 0.22 5.95
N GLN A 23 -24.88 0.44 5.99
CA GLN A 23 -25.80 -0.49 6.65
C GLN A 23 -25.77 -1.87 6.01
N LYS A 24 -25.68 -1.95 4.69
CA LYS A 24 -25.54 -3.22 3.96
C LYS A 24 -24.18 -3.88 4.28
N PHE A 25 -23.11 -3.10 4.31
CA PHE A 25 -21.78 -3.57 4.70
C PHE A 25 -21.79 -4.19 6.09
N PHE A 26 -22.30 -3.49 7.10
CA PHE A 26 -22.37 -3.99 8.47
C PHE A 26 -23.20 -5.28 8.62
N ARG A 27 -24.25 -5.45 7.81
CA ARG A 27 -25.05 -6.68 7.81
C ARG A 27 -24.35 -7.87 7.16
N GLN A 28 -23.44 -7.61 6.24
CA GLN A 28 -22.74 -8.62 5.45
C GLN A 28 -21.34 -8.95 5.98
N PHE A 29 -20.79 -8.08 6.84
CA PHE A 29 -19.44 -8.21 7.35
C PHE A 29 -19.26 -9.52 8.13
N SER A 30 -18.28 -10.32 7.75
CA SER A 30 -17.98 -11.64 8.30
C SER A 30 -19.14 -12.64 8.26
N TYR A 31 -20.17 -12.40 7.45
CA TYR A 31 -21.27 -13.33 7.23
C TYR A 31 -20.93 -14.30 6.10
N PRO A 32 -21.31 -15.59 6.20
CA PRO A 32 -21.06 -16.56 5.13
C PRO A 32 -21.62 -16.09 3.78
N GLY A 33 -20.76 -15.97 2.78
CA GLY A 33 -21.11 -15.42 1.47
C GLY A 33 -21.26 -13.90 1.42
N GLY A 34 -20.94 -13.22 2.51
CA GLY A 34 -20.91 -11.76 2.62
C GLY A 34 -19.50 -11.18 2.41
N ILE A 35 -19.23 -10.05 3.07
CA ILE A 35 -17.96 -9.35 2.99
C ILE A 35 -16.99 -9.94 4.03
N PRO A 36 -15.80 -10.41 3.61
CA PRO A 36 -14.82 -10.99 4.55
C PRO A 36 -14.24 -9.89 5.48
N SER A 37 -13.79 -10.33 6.66
CA SER A 37 -13.15 -9.44 7.65
C SER A 37 -11.73 -9.00 7.26
N HIS A 38 -11.10 -9.73 6.35
CA HIS A 38 -9.80 -9.40 5.78
C HIS A 38 -9.94 -8.99 4.32
N PHE A 39 -8.93 -8.34 3.80
CA PHE A 39 -8.86 -8.04 2.38
C PHE A 39 -8.86 -9.35 1.59
N ALA A 40 -9.69 -9.45 0.56
CA ALA A 40 -9.89 -10.69 -0.17
C ALA A 40 -10.05 -10.43 -1.68
N PRO A 41 -9.76 -11.42 -2.53
CA PRO A 41 -9.86 -11.28 -3.99
C PRO A 41 -11.25 -10.89 -4.50
N GLU A 42 -12.30 -11.12 -3.73
CA GLU A 42 -13.68 -10.68 -4.03
C GLU A 42 -13.83 -9.15 -3.96
N THR A 43 -12.91 -8.45 -3.29
CA THR A 43 -12.88 -6.99 -3.28
C THR A 43 -12.30 -6.49 -4.60
N PRO A 44 -13.02 -5.67 -5.39
CA PRO A 44 -12.51 -5.18 -6.67
C PRO A 44 -11.14 -4.52 -6.55
N GLY A 45 -10.19 -4.96 -7.37
CA GLY A 45 -8.80 -4.49 -7.36
C GLY A 45 -7.88 -5.21 -6.37
N SER A 46 -8.40 -6.07 -5.50
CA SER A 46 -7.59 -6.91 -4.63
C SER A 46 -7.18 -8.21 -5.32
N ILE A 47 -5.96 -8.67 -5.08
CA ILE A 47 -5.41 -9.91 -5.64
C ILE A 47 -4.94 -10.89 -4.56
N HIS A 48 -5.03 -10.51 -3.29
CA HIS A 48 -4.51 -11.28 -2.18
C HIS A 48 -5.50 -11.36 -1.03
N GLU A 49 -5.55 -12.49 -0.34
CA GLU A 49 -6.28 -12.70 0.90
C GLU A 49 -5.42 -12.23 2.08
N GLY A 50 -5.84 -11.15 2.74
CA GLY A 50 -5.06 -10.47 3.78
C GLY A 50 -4.86 -11.26 5.07
N GLY A 51 -5.61 -12.35 5.30
CA GLY A 51 -5.43 -13.27 6.41
C GLY A 51 -4.29 -14.28 6.21
N GLU A 52 -3.87 -14.49 4.96
CA GLU A 52 -2.74 -15.35 4.56
C GLU A 52 -1.41 -14.60 4.73
N LEU A 53 -0.94 -14.48 5.97
CA LEU A 53 0.26 -13.69 6.29
C LEU A 53 1.53 -14.26 5.68
N GLY A 54 2.34 -13.38 5.11
CA GLY A 54 3.66 -13.70 4.55
C GLY A 54 3.72 -13.77 3.03
N TYR A 55 2.60 -13.67 2.32
CA TYR A 55 2.54 -13.87 0.86
C TYR A 55 2.17 -12.63 0.06
N THR A 56 1.75 -11.54 0.72
CA THR A 56 1.29 -10.30 0.07
C THR A 56 2.27 -9.81 -1.00
N LEU A 57 3.54 -9.72 -0.64
CA LEU A 57 4.56 -9.16 -1.51
C LEU A 57 4.88 -10.09 -2.70
N SER A 58 4.98 -11.41 -2.47
CA SER A 58 5.22 -12.38 -3.53
C SER A 58 4.05 -12.47 -4.52
N HIS A 59 2.80 -12.38 -4.03
CA HIS A 59 1.62 -12.32 -4.89
C HIS A 59 1.60 -11.04 -5.73
N ALA A 60 1.94 -9.88 -5.13
CA ALA A 60 2.05 -8.62 -5.87
C ALA A 60 3.10 -8.70 -6.99
N TYR A 61 4.28 -9.27 -6.70
CA TYR A 61 5.30 -9.49 -7.72
C TYR A 61 4.86 -10.46 -8.80
N GLY A 62 4.19 -11.55 -8.44
CA GLY A 62 3.62 -12.48 -9.42
C GLY A 62 2.59 -11.81 -10.34
N ALA A 63 1.76 -10.93 -9.81
CA ALA A 63 0.74 -10.23 -10.59
C ALA A 63 1.30 -9.23 -11.61
N VAL A 64 2.46 -8.63 -11.34
CA VAL A 64 3.07 -7.63 -12.24
C VAL A 64 3.96 -8.24 -13.32
N MET A 65 4.31 -9.53 -13.23
CA MET A 65 5.08 -10.20 -14.27
C MET A 65 4.34 -10.18 -15.60
N ASP A 66 5.07 -9.90 -16.70
CA ASP A 66 4.55 -9.78 -18.06
C ASP A 66 3.40 -8.76 -18.23
N ASN A 67 3.21 -7.86 -17.25
CA ASN A 67 2.18 -6.82 -17.31
C ASN A 67 2.78 -5.42 -17.09
N PRO A 68 3.40 -4.81 -18.12
CA PRO A 68 4.13 -3.54 -17.99
C PRO A 68 3.25 -2.34 -17.58
N SER A 69 1.93 -2.44 -17.72
CA SER A 69 1.00 -1.36 -17.39
C SER A 69 0.48 -1.45 -15.94
N LEU A 70 0.83 -2.49 -15.19
CA LEU A 70 0.31 -2.71 -13.86
C LEU A 70 1.21 -2.08 -12.79
N LEU A 71 0.60 -1.32 -11.88
CA LEU A 71 1.15 -0.96 -10.59
C LEU A 71 0.38 -1.73 -9.51
N ALA A 72 1.07 -2.62 -8.81
CA ALA A 72 0.51 -3.32 -7.66
C ALA A 72 0.97 -2.64 -6.36
N VAL A 73 0.03 -2.18 -5.55
CA VAL A 73 0.32 -1.64 -4.21
C VAL A 73 0.21 -2.78 -3.21
N ALA A 74 1.29 -3.04 -2.47
CA ALA A 74 1.36 -4.10 -1.48
C ALA A 74 1.46 -3.50 -0.07
N VAL A 75 0.36 -3.50 0.68
CA VAL A 75 0.36 -3.07 2.09
C VAL A 75 0.79 -4.24 2.96
N VAL A 76 1.92 -4.10 3.62
CA VAL A 76 2.56 -5.13 4.45
C VAL A 76 2.60 -4.66 5.89
N GLY A 77 2.02 -5.43 6.81
CA GLY A 77 2.17 -5.19 8.24
C GLY A 77 3.59 -5.50 8.72
N ASP A 78 4.09 -4.75 9.70
CA ASP A 78 5.43 -4.97 10.26
C ASP A 78 5.57 -6.36 10.91
N GLY A 79 4.51 -6.88 11.53
CA GLY A 79 4.47 -8.25 12.03
C GLY A 79 4.51 -9.31 10.93
N GLU A 80 3.81 -9.07 9.81
CA GLU A 80 3.88 -9.92 8.63
C GLU A 80 5.27 -9.88 7.99
N SER A 81 5.89 -8.70 7.96
CA SER A 81 7.23 -8.48 7.39
C SER A 81 8.32 -9.36 8.02
N GLU A 82 8.11 -9.81 9.25
CA GLU A 82 9.03 -10.69 9.99
C GLU A 82 8.77 -12.19 9.75
N THR A 83 7.73 -12.56 9.02
CA THR A 83 7.48 -13.97 8.64
C THR A 83 8.52 -14.44 7.63
N GLY A 84 8.88 -15.72 7.67
CA GLY A 84 9.90 -16.28 6.76
C GLY A 84 9.61 -16.01 5.28
N PRO A 85 8.40 -16.31 4.77
CA PRO A 85 8.06 -16.08 3.37
C PRO A 85 8.16 -14.61 2.98
N LEU A 86 7.67 -13.67 3.80
CA LEU A 86 7.72 -12.26 3.44
C LEU A 86 9.10 -11.66 3.58
N ALA A 87 9.86 -12.04 4.61
CA ALA A 87 11.24 -11.59 4.81
C ALA A 87 12.13 -11.91 3.58
N THR A 88 11.90 -13.03 2.91
CA THR A 88 12.58 -13.38 1.66
C THR A 88 11.99 -12.67 0.45
N SER A 89 10.69 -12.37 0.45
CA SER A 89 9.98 -11.75 -0.67
C SER A 89 10.40 -10.30 -0.94
N TRP A 90 11.02 -9.61 0.00
CA TRP A 90 11.63 -8.30 -0.24
C TRP A 90 12.66 -8.30 -1.37
N GLN A 91 13.24 -9.45 -1.69
CA GLN A 91 14.20 -9.58 -2.78
C GLN A 91 13.55 -9.83 -4.15
N SER A 92 12.23 -9.99 -4.22
CA SER A 92 11.52 -10.31 -5.47
C SER A 92 11.60 -9.19 -6.52
N ASN A 93 11.93 -7.97 -6.12
CA ASN A 93 12.24 -6.87 -7.06
C ASN A 93 13.41 -7.19 -8.01
N LYS A 94 14.21 -8.22 -7.71
CA LYS A 94 15.32 -8.68 -8.54
C LYS A 94 14.88 -9.61 -9.67
N LEU A 95 13.63 -10.09 -9.62
CA LEU A 95 13.05 -11.02 -10.59
C LEU A 95 12.29 -10.31 -11.71
N VAL A 96 11.96 -9.02 -11.54
CA VAL A 96 11.18 -8.24 -12.49
C VAL A 96 12.07 -7.32 -13.34
N ASN A 97 11.69 -7.16 -14.59
CA ASN A 97 12.31 -6.22 -15.52
C ASN A 97 11.38 -4.99 -15.69
N PRO A 98 11.79 -3.80 -15.27
CA PRO A 98 10.92 -2.63 -15.31
C PRO A 98 10.51 -2.20 -16.73
N ALA A 99 11.14 -2.71 -17.78
CA ALA A 99 10.72 -2.45 -19.17
C ALA A 99 9.51 -3.31 -19.59
N THR A 100 9.47 -4.58 -19.19
CA THR A 100 8.49 -5.58 -19.64
C THR A 100 7.48 -5.97 -18.58
N ASP A 101 7.83 -5.82 -17.32
CA ASP A 101 6.96 -6.13 -16.19
C ASP A 101 6.36 -4.84 -15.58
N GLY A 102 5.33 -4.99 -14.76
CA GLY A 102 4.80 -3.91 -13.92
C GLY A 102 5.71 -3.59 -12.74
N ILE A 103 5.24 -2.73 -11.86
CA ILE A 103 5.96 -2.33 -10.65
C ILE A 103 5.13 -2.67 -9.43
N VAL A 104 5.79 -3.13 -8.37
CA VAL A 104 5.21 -3.25 -7.03
C VAL A 104 5.65 -2.07 -6.20
N LEU A 105 4.69 -1.38 -5.58
CA LEU A 105 4.91 -0.35 -4.57
C LEU A 105 4.61 -0.93 -3.18
N PRO A 106 5.61 -1.33 -2.41
CA PRO A 106 5.40 -1.76 -1.04
C PRO A 106 5.08 -0.57 -0.13
N ILE A 107 4.09 -0.73 0.74
CA ILE A 107 3.80 0.15 1.87
C ILE A 107 3.96 -0.67 3.14
N LEU A 108 5.08 -0.50 3.85
CA LEU A 108 5.29 -1.12 5.15
C LEU A 108 4.52 -0.33 6.21
N HIS A 109 3.44 -0.91 6.72
CA HIS A 109 2.69 -0.35 7.83
C HIS A 109 3.38 -0.70 9.15
N LEU A 110 4.18 0.22 9.64
CA LEU A 110 5.01 0.07 10.84
C LEU A 110 4.28 0.66 12.05
N ASN A 111 3.40 -0.12 12.66
CA ASN A 111 2.69 0.26 13.89
C ASN A 111 3.37 -0.22 15.18
N GLY A 112 4.46 -0.96 15.05
CA GLY A 112 5.32 -1.38 16.16
C GLY A 112 4.92 -2.68 16.85
N TYR A 113 3.81 -3.29 16.47
CA TYR A 113 3.30 -4.46 17.19
C TYR A 113 2.73 -5.53 16.25
N LYS A 114 2.95 -6.79 16.62
CA LYS A 114 2.10 -7.92 16.28
C LYS A 114 0.78 -7.81 17.07
N ILE A 115 0.02 -8.88 17.22
CA ILE A 115 -1.22 -8.83 18.02
C ILE A 115 -0.94 -8.32 19.44
N ALA A 116 0.06 -8.87 20.14
CA ALA A 116 0.38 -8.54 21.52
C ALA A 116 1.86 -8.19 21.77
N ASN A 117 2.76 -8.50 20.85
CA ASN A 117 4.20 -8.33 21.03
C ASN A 117 4.76 -7.26 20.10
N PRO A 118 5.76 -6.48 20.52
CA PRO A 118 6.49 -5.57 19.65
C PRO A 118 7.14 -6.30 18.48
N THR A 119 7.24 -5.60 17.35
CA THR A 119 7.98 -6.08 16.19
C THR A 119 9.47 -5.73 16.27
N ILE A 120 10.29 -6.45 15.52
CA ILE A 120 11.74 -6.18 15.44
C ILE A 120 11.97 -4.85 14.73
N LEU A 121 11.27 -4.61 13.62
CA LEU A 121 11.40 -3.39 12.82
C LEU A 121 11.05 -2.11 13.59
N ALA A 122 10.18 -2.20 14.60
CA ALA A 122 9.86 -1.08 15.48
C ALA A 122 11.01 -0.68 16.42
N ARG A 123 11.99 -1.55 16.60
CA ARG A 123 13.16 -1.31 17.46
C ARG A 123 14.37 -0.76 16.71
N VAL A 124 14.25 -0.68 15.40
CA VAL A 124 15.29 -0.23 14.48
C VAL A 124 15.09 1.26 14.18
N SER A 125 16.17 2.01 14.16
CA SER A 125 16.12 3.44 13.79
C SER A 125 15.76 3.64 12.32
N ASP A 126 15.25 4.82 11.96
CA ASP A 126 14.93 5.14 10.56
C ASP A 126 16.18 5.09 9.66
N GLU A 127 17.35 5.47 10.20
CA GLU A 127 18.61 5.35 9.48
C GLU A 127 18.98 3.88 9.19
N GLU A 128 18.78 3.01 10.16
CA GLU A 128 19.05 1.58 10.00
C GLU A 128 18.04 0.91 9.06
N LEU A 129 16.75 1.26 9.16
CA LEU A 129 15.71 0.82 8.23
C LEU A 129 16.01 1.28 6.80
N THR A 130 16.47 2.51 6.63
CA THR A 130 16.88 3.02 5.32
C THR A 130 17.96 2.14 4.71
N LYS A 131 19.05 1.90 5.42
CA LYS A 131 20.16 1.05 4.95
C LYS A 131 19.72 -0.40 4.68
N PHE A 132 18.82 -0.92 5.50
CA PHE A 132 18.27 -2.26 5.35
C PHE A 132 17.49 -2.40 4.03
N PHE A 133 16.59 -1.48 3.73
CA PHE A 133 15.79 -1.52 2.51
C PHE A 133 16.57 -1.10 1.27
N GLU A 134 17.51 -0.16 1.38
CA GLU A 134 18.43 0.19 0.29
C GLU A 134 19.27 -1.02 -0.12
N GLY A 135 19.76 -1.79 0.84
CA GLY A 135 20.50 -3.03 0.57
C GLY A 135 19.66 -4.09 -0.17
N MET A 136 18.35 -4.05 -0.02
CA MET A 136 17.42 -4.89 -0.77
C MET A 136 17.02 -4.32 -2.13
N GLY A 137 17.41 -3.08 -2.45
CA GLY A 137 17.12 -2.42 -3.73
C GLY A 137 15.87 -1.56 -3.71
N TYR A 138 15.49 -1.05 -2.56
CA TYR A 138 14.41 -0.07 -2.41
C TYR A 138 14.93 1.32 -2.06
N LYS A 139 14.10 2.32 -2.30
CA LYS A 139 14.25 3.71 -1.86
C LYS A 139 13.11 4.00 -0.89
N PRO A 140 13.34 3.92 0.43
CA PRO A 140 12.28 4.13 1.41
C PRO A 140 11.93 5.62 1.57
N HIS A 141 10.63 5.91 1.54
CA HIS A 141 10.05 7.19 1.90
C HIS A 141 9.30 7.03 3.23
N PHE A 142 9.64 7.84 4.21
CA PHE A 142 9.00 7.76 5.53
C PHE A 142 7.80 8.68 5.62
N PHE A 143 6.69 8.14 6.10
CA PHE A 143 5.49 8.87 6.45
C PHE A 143 5.09 8.55 7.88
N VAL A 144 4.97 9.58 8.71
CA VAL A 144 4.63 9.45 10.13
C VAL A 144 3.31 10.17 10.39
N ALA A 145 2.37 9.50 11.04
CA ALA A 145 1.05 10.06 11.35
C ALA A 145 0.47 9.49 12.64
N GLY A 146 -0.41 10.25 13.28
CA GLY A 146 -1.22 9.81 14.41
C GLY A 146 -0.51 9.80 15.77
N PHE A 147 0.66 10.42 15.88
CA PHE A 147 1.37 10.59 17.16
C PHE A 147 1.15 11.97 17.81
N ASP A 148 0.46 12.85 17.13
CA ASP A 148 0.14 14.22 17.56
C ASP A 148 -1.34 14.53 17.28
N ASP A 149 -1.77 15.75 17.59
CA ASP A 149 -3.14 16.23 17.39
C ASP A 149 -3.41 16.69 15.94
N GLU A 150 -2.64 16.23 14.95
CA GLU A 150 -2.86 16.57 13.55
C GLU A 150 -4.24 16.07 13.08
N SER A 151 -4.97 16.91 12.36
CA SER A 151 -6.27 16.51 11.82
C SER A 151 -6.16 15.42 10.76
N HIS A 152 -7.12 14.52 10.70
CA HIS A 152 -7.17 13.48 9.67
C HIS A 152 -7.10 14.05 8.25
N ALA A 153 -7.74 15.20 8.00
CA ALA A 153 -7.69 15.87 6.70
C ALA A 153 -6.26 16.28 6.32
N SER A 154 -5.48 16.79 7.28
CA SER A 154 -4.07 17.13 7.07
C SER A 154 -3.22 15.88 6.79
N ILE A 155 -3.41 14.83 7.57
CA ILE A 155 -2.72 13.54 7.37
C ILE A 155 -3.00 13.01 5.96
N HIS A 156 -4.27 13.00 5.53
CA HIS A 156 -4.65 12.54 4.20
C HIS A 156 -4.02 13.40 3.09
N ALA A 157 -4.03 14.72 3.23
CA ALA A 157 -3.43 15.61 2.25
C ALA A 157 -1.90 15.38 2.11
N ARG A 158 -1.19 15.23 3.24
CA ARG A 158 0.25 14.93 3.24
C ARG A 158 0.54 13.56 2.64
N PHE A 159 -0.29 12.55 2.95
CA PHE A 159 -0.12 11.22 2.39
C PHE A 159 -0.38 11.21 0.88
N ALA A 160 -1.42 11.91 0.42
CA ALA A 160 -1.70 12.05 -1.00
C ALA A 160 -0.52 12.70 -1.75
N ALA A 161 0.04 13.79 -1.21
CA ALA A 161 1.20 14.43 -1.81
C ALA A 161 2.44 13.52 -1.88
N LEU A 162 2.70 12.75 -0.81
CA LEU A 162 3.77 11.74 -0.85
C LEU A 162 3.49 10.64 -1.87
N PHE A 163 2.23 10.18 -1.95
CA PHE A 163 1.86 9.14 -2.90
C PHE A 163 2.01 9.60 -4.35
N GLU A 164 1.64 10.85 -4.67
CA GLU A 164 1.86 11.46 -5.97
C GLU A 164 3.36 11.50 -6.31
N GLN A 165 4.21 11.97 -5.38
CA GLN A 165 5.65 11.98 -5.58
C GLN A 165 6.20 10.58 -5.88
N VAL A 166 5.78 9.59 -5.11
CA VAL A 166 6.22 8.19 -5.29
C VAL A 166 5.70 7.61 -6.60
N PHE A 167 4.48 7.98 -7.00
CA PHE A 167 3.91 7.58 -8.28
C PHE A 167 4.69 8.16 -9.46
N ASP A 168 5.10 9.42 -9.38
CA ASP A 168 5.96 10.04 -10.40
C ASP A 168 7.31 9.31 -10.51
N GLU A 169 7.92 8.92 -9.39
CA GLU A 169 9.14 8.10 -9.39
C GLU A 169 8.93 6.75 -10.10
N VAL A 170 7.78 6.11 -9.89
CA VAL A 170 7.40 4.87 -10.61
C VAL A 170 7.28 5.11 -12.11
N CYS A 171 6.65 6.22 -12.52
CA CYS A 171 6.53 6.59 -13.93
C CYS A 171 7.90 6.85 -14.57
N ASP A 172 8.79 7.54 -13.89
CA ASP A 172 10.16 7.82 -14.36
C ASP A 172 10.98 6.54 -14.51
N ILE A 173 10.87 5.61 -13.58
CA ILE A 173 11.51 4.28 -13.66
C ILE A 173 11.03 3.56 -14.91
N LYS A 174 9.72 3.52 -15.15
CA LYS A 174 9.13 2.88 -16.33
C LYS A 174 9.61 3.52 -17.62
N ALA A 175 9.52 4.84 -17.73
CA ALA A 175 9.92 5.59 -18.91
C ALA A 175 11.42 5.36 -19.24
N THR A 176 12.26 5.41 -18.20
CA THR A 176 13.71 5.18 -18.36
C THR A 176 14.01 3.77 -18.83
N ALA A 177 13.41 2.76 -18.21
CA ALA A 177 13.63 1.37 -18.57
C ALA A 177 13.15 1.04 -20.00
N GLN A 178 12.00 1.58 -20.39
CA GLN A 178 11.46 1.41 -21.75
C GLN A 178 12.33 2.11 -22.79
N ALA A 179 12.86 3.31 -22.50
CA ALA A 179 13.78 4.01 -23.38
C ALA A 179 15.08 3.23 -23.58
N GLN A 180 15.67 2.69 -22.50
CA GLN A 180 16.86 1.85 -22.58
C GLN A 180 16.59 0.58 -23.42
N ALA A 181 15.48 -0.09 -23.21
CA ALA A 181 15.11 -1.27 -23.98
C ALA A 181 14.91 -0.93 -25.48
N ALA A 182 14.26 0.20 -25.78
CA ALA A 182 14.03 0.64 -27.16
C ALA A 182 15.32 1.03 -27.90
N SER A 183 16.32 1.56 -27.19
CA SER A 183 17.65 1.89 -27.78
C SER A 183 18.58 0.68 -27.87
N GLY A 184 18.17 -0.48 -27.36
CA GLY A 184 19.00 -1.70 -27.30
C GLY A 184 20.08 -1.64 -26.20
N GLU A 185 19.96 -0.72 -25.28
CA GLU A 185 20.83 -0.64 -24.11
C GLU A 185 20.42 -1.67 -23.05
N THR A 186 21.34 -2.00 -22.17
CA THR A 186 21.01 -2.85 -21.03
C THR A 186 20.11 -2.08 -20.05
N VAL A 187 18.93 -2.62 -19.78
CA VAL A 187 18.03 -2.07 -18.76
C VAL A 187 18.67 -2.19 -17.39
N VAL A 188 18.94 -1.06 -16.77
CA VAL A 188 19.53 -0.99 -15.43
C VAL A 188 18.44 -1.16 -14.39
N ARG A 189 18.64 -2.11 -13.46
CA ARG A 189 17.71 -2.27 -12.34
C ARG A 189 17.72 -1.03 -11.46
N PRO A 190 16.57 -0.38 -11.25
CA PRO A 190 16.46 0.80 -10.37
C PRO A 190 16.45 0.41 -8.90
N ALA A 191 16.59 1.41 -8.01
CA ALA A 191 16.06 1.33 -6.67
C ALA A 191 14.56 1.64 -6.72
N TYR A 192 13.72 0.67 -6.34
CA TYR A 192 12.27 0.84 -6.41
C TYR A 192 11.78 1.65 -5.19
N PRO A 193 10.88 2.62 -5.37
CA PRO A 193 10.32 3.33 -4.23
C PRO A 193 9.51 2.39 -3.33
N MET A 194 9.50 2.68 -2.05
CA MET A 194 8.61 2.09 -1.05
C MET A 194 8.24 3.13 0.00
N ILE A 195 7.11 2.94 0.68
CA ILE A 195 6.68 3.81 1.76
C ILE A 195 6.81 3.06 3.10
N VAL A 196 7.48 3.66 4.07
CA VAL A 196 7.45 3.23 5.47
C VAL A 196 6.43 4.10 6.19
N PHE A 197 5.24 3.54 6.40
CA PHE A 197 4.11 4.22 7.00
C PHE A 197 4.06 3.92 8.50
N ARG A 198 4.59 4.86 9.30
CA ARG A 198 4.69 4.74 10.76
C ARG A 198 3.48 5.36 11.43
N THR A 199 2.75 4.55 12.22
CA THR A 199 1.59 4.99 13.00
C THR A 199 1.62 4.38 14.40
N PRO A 200 0.90 4.94 15.39
CA PRO A 200 0.58 4.20 16.60
C PRO A 200 -0.29 2.99 16.26
N LYS A 201 -0.16 1.93 17.05
CA LYS A 201 -1.02 0.76 16.89
C LYS A 201 -2.47 1.14 17.12
N GLY A 202 -3.34 0.71 16.20
CA GLY A 202 -4.79 0.93 16.30
C GLY A 202 -5.27 2.29 15.85
N LEU A 203 -4.49 3.08 15.15
CA LEU A 203 -4.90 4.38 14.62
C LEU A 203 -6.24 4.34 13.87
N SER A 204 -6.57 3.21 13.23
CA SER A 204 -7.81 3.04 12.48
C SER A 204 -8.89 2.22 13.20
N LEU A 205 -8.60 1.60 14.35
CA LEU A 205 -9.46 0.59 14.98
C LEU A 205 -9.77 0.81 16.47
N ILE A 206 -9.09 1.73 17.14
CA ILE A 206 -9.20 1.86 18.62
C ILE A 206 -10.23 2.90 19.08
N HIS A 207 -10.83 3.64 18.17
CA HIS A 207 -11.84 4.64 18.51
C HIS A 207 -13.28 4.16 18.21
N ILE A 208 -13.50 2.85 18.36
CA ILE A 208 -14.85 2.29 18.39
C ILE A 208 -15.21 1.96 19.85
#